data_311d04788350965c868288d3f18a2a52
#
_entry.id   311d04788350965c868288d3f18a2a52
#
_cell.length_a   1.000
_cell.length_b   1.000
_cell.length_c   1.000
_cell.angle_alpha   90.00
_cell.angle_beta   90.00
_cell.angle_gamma   90.00
#
_symmetry.space_group_name_H-M   'P 1'
#
loop_
_entity.id
_entity.type
_entity.pdbx_description
1 polymer ?
#
loop_
_entity_poly.entity_id
_entity_poly.type
_entity_poly.pdbx_seq_one_letter_code
_entity_poly.pdbx_strand_id
1 'polypeptide(L)'
;MKKNKWKKILSFFLAFCMSMFSFPVSAAEKGDEPENLYALSAALIDGESGRVLYEKNGEEKRPMASTTKIMTCILTLESDCLEEIAETSERAAKMPKVHLGASVGERFYVKDLLYSLMLESHNDSAVILAEHVGGSVEAFADKMNEKAKEIGCEDTWFITPNGLDAKEEREGEEKVHETTARDLAQIMRYCICLSPAKEQFLEITQTPSYHFCDVDGKREFACRNHNAFLSMMEGAISGKTGFTAQAGYCYVGAVRKDGKTLIVALLGCGWPNNKGYK
;
A
#
# COMPACT_ATOMS: atom_id res chain seq x y z
N MET A 1 -10.81 57.13 -34.61
CA MET A 1 -9.88 56.11 -35.18
C MET A 1 -8.74 55.64 -34.23
N LYS A 2 -8.63 56.07 -32.95
CA LYS A 2 -7.51 55.71 -32.06
C LYS A 2 -7.75 54.45 -31.18
N LYS A 3 -9.00 54.03 -30.96
CA LYS A 3 -9.31 52.89 -30.03
C LYS A 3 -9.00 51.49 -30.56
N ASN A 4 -8.85 51.29 -31.87
CA ASN A 4 -8.60 49.96 -32.44
C ASN A 4 -7.11 49.57 -32.56
N LYS A 5 -6.18 50.52 -32.45
CA LYS A 5 -4.73 50.21 -32.47
C LYS A 5 -4.27 49.58 -31.17
N TRP A 6 -4.79 50.00 -30.04
CA TRP A 6 -4.42 49.47 -28.72
C TRP A 6 -4.88 48.02 -28.50
N LYS A 7 -6.06 47.67 -29.00
CA LYS A 7 -6.54 46.27 -28.93
C LYS A 7 -5.66 45.30 -29.75
N LYS A 8 -5.18 45.72 -30.91
CA LYS A 8 -4.27 44.89 -31.72
C LYS A 8 -2.90 44.76 -31.12
N ILE A 9 -2.36 45.79 -30.47
CA ILE A 9 -1.05 45.75 -29.75
C ILE A 9 -1.17 44.85 -28.52
N LEU A 10 -2.28 44.92 -27.77
CA LEU A 10 -2.49 44.08 -26.60
C LEU A 10 -2.63 42.59 -26.97
N SER A 11 -3.35 42.30 -28.10
CA SER A 11 -3.49 40.94 -28.65
C SER A 11 -2.18 40.36 -29.13
N PHE A 12 -1.31 41.19 -29.73
CA PHE A 12 0.02 40.77 -30.20
C PHE A 12 0.98 40.51 -29.03
N PHE A 13 0.88 41.29 -27.93
CA PHE A 13 1.69 41.10 -26.73
C PHE A 13 1.27 39.86 -25.97
N LEU A 14 -0.06 39.55 -25.89
CA LEU A 14 -0.55 38.32 -25.29
C LEU A 14 -0.14 37.06 -26.07
N ALA A 15 -0.17 37.11 -27.40
CA ALA A 15 0.27 35.99 -28.25
C ALA A 15 1.81 35.80 -28.21
N PHE A 16 2.59 36.87 -28.05
CA PHE A 16 4.04 36.80 -27.92
C PHE A 16 4.49 36.27 -26.54
N CYS A 17 3.76 36.58 -25.45
CA CYS A 17 4.02 36.01 -24.15
C CYS A 17 3.69 34.51 -24.05
N MET A 18 2.70 34.00 -24.82
CA MET A 18 2.40 32.56 -24.88
C MET A 18 3.43 31.75 -25.66
N SER A 19 4.18 32.33 -26.58
CA SER A 19 5.18 31.62 -27.38
C SER A 19 6.57 31.53 -26.74
N MET A 20 6.81 32.21 -25.60
CA MET A 20 8.12 32.23 -24.94
C MET A 20 8.29 31.23 -23.80
N PHE A 21 7.27 30.43 -23.46
CA PHE A 21 7.36 29.42 -22.41
C PHE A 21 7.15 27.98 -22.92
N SER A 22 7.60 27.70 -24.15
CA SER A 22 7.89 26.33 -24.52
C SER A 22 9.25 25.95 -23.94
N PHE A 23 9.29 25.66 -22.64
CA PHE A 23 10.41 24.88 -22.12
C PHE A 23 10.35 23.53 -22.86
N PRO A 24 11.44 23.10 -23.53
CA PRO A 24 11.51 21.72 -23.94
C PRO A 24 11.39 20.90 -22.66
N VAL A 25 10.30 20.18 -22.49
CA VAL A 25 10.27 19.05 -21.56
C VAL A 25 11.33 18.12 -22.11
N SER A 26 12.54 18.20 -21.54
CA SER A 26 13.56 17.21 -21.78
C SER A 26 12.92 15.90 -21.34
N ALA A 27 12.61 15.03 -22.31
CA ALA A 27 12.32 13.65 -21.98
C ALA A 27 13.47 13.18 -21.10
N ALA A 28 13.17 12.81 -19.86
CA ALA A 28 14.17 12.19 -19.01
C ALA A 28 14.79 11.07 -19.84
N GLU A 29 16.12 11.11 -20.00
CA GLU A 29 16.84 10.00 -20.61
C GLU A 29 16.31 8.74 -19.94
N LYS A 30 15.83 7.77 -20.74
CA LYS A 30 15.46 6.45 -20.23
C LYS A 30 16.73 5.94 -19.56
N GLY A 31 16.79 6.05 -18.23
CA GLY A 31 17.84 5.41 -17.46
C GLY A 31 17.85 3.93 -17.82
N ASP A 32 19.04 3.35 -17.92
CA ASP A 32 19.19 1.93 -18.22
C ASP A 32 18.28 1.13 -17.30
N GLU A 33 17.47 0.23 -17.88
CA GLU A 33 16.63 -0.66 -17.08
C GLU A 33 17.52 -1.44 -16.11
N PRO A 34 17.12 -1.56 -14.81
CA PRO A 34 17.90 -2.35 -13.88
C PRO A 34 18.08 -3.77 -14.43
N GLU A 35 19.34 -4.22 -14.55
CA GLU A 35 19.61 -5.57 -14.95
C GLU A 35 18.94 -6.56 -13.99
N ASN A 36 18.27 -7.58 -14.54
CA ASN A 36 17.61 -8.65 -13.76
C ASN A 36 16.41 -8.20 -12.89
N LEU A 37 15.67 -7.17 -13.29
CA LEU A 37 14.39 -6.86 -12.66
C LEU A 37 13.31 -7.85 -13.11
N TYR A 38 13.09 -8.88 -12.30
CA TYR A 38 12.13 -9.96 -12.60
C TYR A 38 10.67 -9.64 -12.30
N ALA A 39 10.36 -8.51 -11.65
CA ALA A 39 8.99 -8.07 -11.43
C ALA A 39 8.27 -7.86 -12.77
N LEU A 40 7.01 -8.28 -12.85
CA LEU A 40 6.15 -8.02 -14.01
C LEU A 40 5.80 -6.54 -14.09
N SER A 41 5.52 -5.92 -12.93
CA SER A 41 5.32 -4.48 -12.80
C SER A 41 6.15 -3.92 -11.65
N ALA A 42 6.72 -2.75 -11.85
CA ALA A 42 7.52 -2.05 -10.85
C ALA A 42 7.30 -0.53 -10.93
N ALA A 43 7.40 0.13 -9.80
CA ALA A 43 7.46 1.59 -9.71
C ALA A 43 8.43 2.02 -8.62
N LEU A 44 9.25 3.03 -8.91
CA LEU A 44 10.08 3.74 -7.95
C LEU A 44 9.62 5.20 -7.93
N ILE A 45 9.25 5.70 -6.77
CA ILE A 45 8.80 7.08 -6.63
C ILE A 45 9.63 7.84 -5.59
N ASP A 46 9.69 9.15 -5.75
CA ASP A 46 10.18 10.08 -4.75
C ASP A 46 9.12 10.25 -3.64
N GLY A 47 9.49 9.99 -2.40
CA GLY A 47 8.55 9.99 -1.26
C GLY A 47 8.03 11.38 -0.90
N GLU A 48 8.76 12.45 -1.19
CA GLU A 48 8.33 13.82 -0.89
C GLU A 48 7.33 14.32 -1.93
N SER A 49 7.69 14.25 -3.21
CA SER A 49 6.88 14.78 -4.31
C SER A 49 5.86 13.79 -4.86
N GLY A 50 6.05 12.48 -4.69
CA GLY A 50 5.28 11.43 -5.36
C GLY A 50 5.64 11.24 -6.82
N ARG A 51 6.68 11.93 -7.33
CA ARG A 51 7.11 11.82 -8.72
C ARG A 51 7.66 10.42 -9.01
N VAL A 52 7.21 9.83 -10.11
CA VAL A 52 7.76 8.57 -10.62
C VAL A 52 9.18 8.81 -11.14
N LEU A 53 10.14 8.06 -10.62
CA LEU A 53 11.55 8.09 -11.00
C LEU A 53 11.88 6.98 -11.99
N TYR A 54 11.24 5.83 -11.83
CA TYR A 54 11.36 4.68 -12.72
C TYR A 54 10.07 3.87 -12.68
N GLU A 55 9.72 3.25 -13.78
CA GLU A 55 8.64 2.27 -13.83
C GLU A 55 8.85 1.24 -14.94
N LYS A 56 8.26 0.07 -14.72
CA LYS A 56 8.09 -1.00 -15.68
C LYS A 56 6.65 -1.49 -15.56
N ASN A 57 5.85 -1.31 -16.63
CA ASN A 57 4.42 -1.65 -16.61
C ASN A 57 3.72 -1.10 -15.35
N GLY A 58 4.06 0.12 -14.93
CA GLY A 58 3.67 0.70 -13.64
C GLY A 58 2.18 0.91 -13.47
N GLU A 59 1.43 1.01 -14.58
CA GLU A 59 -0.02 1.22 -14.64
C GLU A 59 -0.81 -0.09 -14.90
N GLU A 60 -0.13 -1.22 -15.11
CA GLU A 60 -0.83 -2.49 -15.29
C GLU A 60 -1.44 -2.98 -13.97
N LYS A 61 -2.75 -3.27 -14.00
CA LYS A 61 -3.49 -3.85 -12.88
C LYS A 61 -3.03 -5.28 -12.60
N ARG A 62 -2.73 -5.57 -11.35
CA ARG A 62 -2.27 -6.88 -10.89
C ARG A 62 -2.78 -7.20 -9.50
N PRO A 63 -3.02 -8.47 -9.17
CA PRO A 63 -3.22 -8.91 -7.80
C PRO A 63 -2.04 -8.48 -6.93
N MET A 64 -2.33 -8.02 -5.71
CA MET A 64 -1.34 -7.40 -4.82
C MET A 64 -1.00 -8.25 -3.60
N ALA A 65 -1.71 -9.34 -3.38
CA ALA A 65 -1.54 -10.21 -2.21
C ALA A 65 -1.53 -9.41 -0.89
N SER A 66 -0.77 -9.86 0.11
CA SER A 66 -0.72 -9.24 1.44
C SER A 66 -0.09 -7.84 1.50
N THR A 67 0.36 -7.24 0.39
CA THR A 67 0.68 -5.80 0.39
C THR A 67 -0.56 -4.94 0.65
N THR A 68 -1.77 -5.47 0.42
CA THR A 68 -3.07 -4.93 0.85
C THR A 68 -3.08 -4.47 2.32
N LYS A 69 -2.40 -5.20 3.18
CA LYS A 69 -2.43 -4.98 4.63
C LYS A 69 -1.85 -3.63 5.08
N ILE A 70 -1.10 -2.93 4.21
CA ILE A 70 -0.69 -1.55 4.51
C ILE A 70 -1.89 -0.61 4.56
N MET A 71 -2.89 -0.80 3.66
CA MET A 71 -4.13 -0.04 3.69
C MET A 71 -4.99 -0.41 4.91
N THR A 72 -5.09 -1.69 5.23
CA THR A 72 -5.78 -2.16 6.44
C THR A 72 -5.16 -1.57 7.71
N CYS A 73 -3.83 -1.56 7.80
CA CYS A 73 -3.09 -1.00 8.92
C CYS A 73 -3.36 0.50 9.07
N ILE A 74 -3.19 1.28 8.00
CA ILE A 74 -3.30 2.73 8.11
C ILE A 74 -4.73 3.18 8.43
N LEU A 75 -5.74 2.55 7.85
CA LEU A 75 -7.16 2.85 8.17
C LEU A 75 -7.50 2.53 9.62
N THR A 76 -6.97 1.42 10.15
CA THR A 76 -7.15 1.08 11.56
C THR A 76 -6.46 2.10 12.48
N LEU A 77 -5.24 2.53 12.13
CA LEU A 77 -4.52 3.57 12.89
C LEU A 77 -5.25 4.91 12.88
N GLU A 78 -5.87 5.28 11.77
CA GLU A 78 -6.61 6.54 11.62
C GLU A 78 -8.00 6.52 12.28
N SER A 79 -8.46 5.36 12.79
CA SER A 79 -9.78 5.25 13.44
C SER A 79 -9.77 5.47 14.96
N ASP A 80 -8.61 5.83 15.54
CA ASP A 80 -8.42 6.13 16.98
C ASP A 80 -8.88 5.03 17.95
N CYS A 81 -8.89 3.74 17.50
CA CYS A 81 -9.42 2.60 18.26
C CYS A 81 -8.33 1.68 18.86
N LEU A 82 -7.07 2.11 18.96
CA LEU A 82 -5.93 1.26 19.31
C LEU A 82 -6.06 0.54 20.67
N GLU A 83 -6.66 1.19 21.65
CA GLU A 83 -6.88 0.64 22.99
C GLU A 83 -8.22 -0.11 23.12
N GLU A 84 -8.99 -0.20 22.05
CA GLU A 84 -10.22 -0.96 22.02
C GLU A 84 -9.95 -2.46 21.90
N ILE A 85 -10.97 -3.25 22.28
CA ILE A 85 -10.93 -4.71 22.22
C ILE A 85 -11.78 -5.17 21.04
N ALA A 86 -11.13 -5.88 20.11
CA ALA A 86 -11.79 -6.55 19.00
C ALA A 86 -12.02 -8.03 19.31
N GLU A 87 -13.18 -8.55 18.89
CA GLU A 87 -13.57 -9.94 19.08
C GLU A 87 -13.49 -10.71 17.76
N THR A 88 -13.02 -11.95 17.85
CA THR A 88 -12.87 -12.84 16.70
C THR A 88 -14.22 -13.42 16.27
N SER A 89 -14.65 -13.11 15.06
CA SER A 89 -15.86 -13.69 14.43
C SER A 89 -15.62 -15.11 13.91
N GLU A 90 -16.72 -15.81 13.56
CA GLU A 90 -16.60 -17.07 12.84
C GLU A 90 -15.89 -16.95 11.48
N ARG A 91 -16.06 -15.81 10.80
CA ARG A 91 -15.37 -15.53 9.52
C ARG A 91 -13.88 -15.41 9.72
N ALA A 92 -13.46 -14.63 10.70
CA ALA A 92 -12.05 -14.44 11.02
C ALA A 92 -11.38 -15.75 11.43
N ALA A 93 -12.00 -16.52 12.32
CA ALA A 93 -11.47 -17.80 12.81
C ALA A 93 -11.29 -18.86 11.71
N LYS A 94 -12.01 -18.74 10.57
CA LYS A 94 -11.92 -19.65 9.42
C LYS A 94 -10.90 -19.20 8.36
N MET A 95 -10.15 -18.11 8.60
CA MET A 95 -9.20 -17.63 7.61
C MET A 95 -8.08 -18.65 7.35
N PRO A 96 -7.68 -18.80 6.06
CA PRO A 96 -6.61 -19.72 5.70
C PRO A 96 -5.26 -19.18 6.21
N LYS A 97 -4.27 -20.07 6.28
CA LYS A 97 -2.87 -19.70 6.58
C LYS A 97 -2.37 -18.66 5.55
N VAL A 98 -1.58 -17.69 5.97
CA VAL A 98 -0.96 -17.46 7.29
C VAL A 98 -1.98 -16.82 8.23
N HIS A 99 -2.12 -17.31 9.46
CA HIS A 99 -3.08 -16.81 10.44
C HIS A 99 -2.53 -16.89 11.87
N LEU A 100 -3.00 -16.03 12.75
CA LEU A 100 -2.76 -16.05 14.19
C LEU A 100 -3.35 -17.32 14.82
N GLY A 101 -4.42 -17.85 14.23
CA GLY A 101 -5.17 -18.98 14.72
C GLY A 101 -6.10 -18.58 15.86
N ALA A 102 -6.70 -17.40 15.77
CA ALA A 102 -7.68 -16.90 16.72
C ALA A 102 -8.96 -17.77 16.73
N SER A 103 -9.48 -18.05 17.91
CA SER A 103 -10.71 -18.81 18.11
C SER A 103 -11.92 -17.88 18.14
N VAL A 104 -13.10 -18.39 17.74
CA VAL A 104 -14.36 -17.61 17.81
C VAL A 104 -14.58 -17.11 19.23
N GLY A 105 -14.88 -15.80 19.37
CA GLY A 105 -15.07 -15.12 20.64
C GLY A 105 -13.76 -14.75 21.38
N GLU A 106 -12.60 -15.15 20.87
CA GLU A 106 -11.32 -14.74 21.42
C GLU A 106 -11.09 -13.23 21.17
N ARG A 107 -10.60 -12.52 22.16
CA ARG A 107 -10.53 -11.06 22.18
C ARG A 107 -9.09 -10.56 22.27
N PHE A 108 -8.82 -9.49 21.51
CA PHE A 108 -7.50 -8.88 21.41
C PHE A 108 -7.59 -7.36 21.45
N TYR A 109 -6.57 -6.69 21.93
CA TYR A 109 -6.44 -5.26 21.68
C TYR A 109 -6.17 -5.00 20.21
N VAL A 110 -6.80 -3.98 19.63
CA VAL A 110 -6.60 -3.58 18.24
C VAL A 110 -5.13 -3.35 17.92
N LYS A 111 -4.41 -2.70 18.82
CA LYS A 111 -2.96 -2.50 18.72
C LYS A 111 -2.18 -3.79 18.51
N ASP A 112 -2.47 -4.83 19.29
CA ASP A 112 -1.78 -6.11 19.21
C ASP A 112 -2.03 -6.82 17.87
N LEU A 113 -3.27 -6.73 17.38
CA LEU A 113 -3.61 -7.23 16.05
C LEU A 113 -2.90 -6.50 14.91
N LEU A 114 -2.57 -5.21 15.06
CA LEU A 114 -1.79 -4.47 14.06
C LEU A 114 -0.34 -5.00 13.97
N TYR A 115 0.30 -5.33 15.09
CA TYR A 115 1.61 -6.00 15.06
C TYR A 115 1.51 -7.38 14.43
N SER A 116 0.50 -8.17 14.79
CA SER A 116 0.21 -9.47 14.18
C SER A 116 0.01 -9.35 12.66
N LEU A 117 -0.76 -8.36 12.21
CA LEU A 117 -1.03 -8.04 10.81
C LEU A 117 0.24 -7.72 10.01
N MET A 118 1.07 -6.83 10.55
CA MET A 118 2.20 -6.27 9.79
C MET A 118 3.46 -7.13 9.89
N LEU A 119 3.75 -7.73 11.05
CA LEU A 119 4.96 -8.52 11.25
C LEU A 119 4.84 -9.93 10.66
N GLU A 120 3.72 -10.64 10.96
CA GLU A 120 3.49 -12.03 10.56
C GLU A 120 2.56 -12.15 9.35
N SER A 121 1.89 -11.06 8.96
CA SER A 121 0.93 -11.05 7.85
C SER A 121 -0.32 -11.91 8.09
N HIS A 122 -0.80 -12.06 9.32
CA HIS A 122 -1.92 -12.92 9.67
C HIS A 122 -3.23 -12.46 9.01
N ASN A 123 -3.93 -13.41 8.39
CA ASN A 123 -5.14 -13.14 7.61
C ASN A 123 -6.37 -12.93 8.50
N ASP A 124 -6.47 -13.67 9.58
CA ASP A 124 -7.52 -13.52 10.60
C ASP A 124 -7.43 -12.17 11.32
N SER A 125 -6.23 -11.72 11.69
CA SER A 125 -6.02 -10.38 12.24
C SER A 125 -6.54 -9.28 11.32
N ALA A 126 -6.33 -9.40 10.01
CA ALA A 126 -6.87 -8.45 9.05
C ALA A 126 -8.40 -8.42 9.04
N VAL A 127 -9.06 -9.59 9.14
CA VAL A 127 -10.52 -9.70 9.16
C VAL A 127 -11.09 -9.17 10.47
N ILE A 128 -10.47 -9.52 11.62
CA ILE A 128 -10.90 -9.00 12.94
C ILE A 128 -10.86 -7.47 12.95
N LEU A 129 -9.75 -6.88 12.48
CA LEU A 129 -9.59 -5.43 12.39
C LEU A 129 -10.62 -4.79 11.46
N ALA A 130 -10.84 -5.40 10.29
CA ALA A 130 -11.81 -4.90 9.32
C ALA A 130 -13.25 -4.91 9.86
N GLU A 131 -13.65 -5.99 10.53
CA GLU A 131 -14.97 -6.10 11.16
C GLU A 131 -15.12 -5.12 12.33
N HIS A 132 -14.07 -4.92 13.13
CA HIS A 132 -14.08 -3.98 14.24
C HIS A 132 -14.23 -2.52 13.77
N VAL A 133 -13.41 -2.09 12.79
CA VAL A 133 -13.37 -0.69 12.30
C VAL A 133 -14.50 -0.38 11.30
N GLY A 134 -14.85 -1.37 10.48
CA GLY A 134 -15.85 -1.22 9.41
C GLY A 134 -17.26 -1.67 9.79
N GLY A 135 -17.40 -2.49 10.85
CA GLY A 135 -18.64 -3.20 11.18
C GLY A 135 -18.83 -4.46 10.33
N SER A 136 -18.20 -4.55 9.15
CA SER A 136 -18.13 -5.75 8.31
C SER A 136 -16.93 -5.65 7.39
N VAL A 137 -16.50 -6.78 6.80
CA VAL A 137 -15.42 -6.81 5.81
C VAL A 137 -15.78 -5.99 4.58
N GLU A 138 -17.03 -6.06 4.13
CA GLU A 138 -17.53 -5.34 2.97
C GLU A 138 -17.53 -3.82 3.20
N ALA A 139 -18.04 -3.36 4.33
CA ALA A 139 -18.02 -1.94 4.69
C ALA A 139 -16.59 -1.42 4.90
N PHE A 140 -15.68 -2.26 5.40
CA PHE A 140 -14.27 -1.90 5.49
C PHE A 140 -13.61 -1.82 4.12
N ALA A 141 -13.95 -2.73 3.19
CA ALA A 141 -13.48 -2.66 1.80
C ALA A 141 -13.94 -1.37 1.11
N ASP A 142 -15.16 -0.91 1.38
CA ASP A 142 -15.65 0.40 0.90
C ASP A 142 -14.77 1.54 1.42
N LYS A 143 -14.43 1.54 2.72
CA LYS A 143 -13.49 2.53 3.31
C LYS A 143 -12.10 2.46 2.67
N MET A 144 -11.60 1.25 2.36
CA MET A 144 -10.33 1.08 1.66
C MET A 144 -10.37 1.70 0.26
N ASN A 145 -11.45 1.51 -0.48
CA ASN A 145 -11.65 2.07 -1.82
C ASN A 145 -11.85 3.59 -1.79
N GLU A 146 -12.57 4.11 -0.81
CA GLU A 146 -12.70 5.55 -0.58
C GLU A 146 -11.35 6.20 -0.31
N LYS A 147 -10.54 5.60 0.58
CA LYS A 147 -9.19 6.07 0.90
C LYS A 147 -8.27 5.98 -0.33
N ALA A 148 -8.34 4.91 -1.12
CA ALA A 148 -7.56 4.79 -2.35
C ALA A 148 -7.87 5.96 -3.31
N LYS A 149 -9.13 6.29 -3.53
CA LYS A 149 -9.54 7.45 -4.34
C LYS A 149 -9.07 8.77 -3.74
N GLU A 150 -9.19 8.96 -2.42
CA GLU A 150 -8.74 10.17 -1.71
C GLU A 150 -7.26 10.45 -1.96
N ILE A 151 -6.42 9.43 -1.98
CA ILE A 151 -4.98 9.55 -2.20
C ILE A 151 -4.56 9.45 -3.67
N GLY A 152 -5.52 9.39 -4.60
CA GLY A 152 -5.29 9.41 -6.05
C GLY A 152 -4.92 8.06 -6.67
N CYS A 153 -5.29 6.94 -6.03
CA CYS A 153 -5.09 5.58 -6.52
C CYS A 153 -6.34 5.09 -7.25
N GLU A 154 -6.53 5.54 -8.50
CA GLU A 154 -7.75 5.30 -9.28
C GLU A 154 -7.83 3.89 -9.88
N ASP A 155 -6.69 3.22 -10.05
CA ASP A 155 -6.57 1.88 -10.62
C ASP A 155 -6.45 0.77 -9.56
N THR A 156 -6.80 1.08 -8.33
CA THR A 156 -6.81 0.15 -7.19
C THR A 156 -8.23 -0.19 -6.77
N TRP A 157 -8.51 -1.49 -6.58
CA TRP A 157 -9.77 -1.97 -6.04
C TRP A 157 -9.55 -2.99 -4.94
N PHE A 158 -10.06 -2.70 -3.74
CA PHE A 158 -10.00 -3.58 -2.58
C PHE A 158 -11.32 -4.33 -2.39
N ILE A 159 -11.25 -5.64 -2.15
CA ILE A 159 -12.39 -6.51 -1.80
C ILE A 159 -12.12 -7.18 -0.45
N THR A 160 -10.86 -7.52 -0.18
CA THR A 160 -10.47 -8.22 1.06
C THR A 160 -9.46 -7.40 1.86
N PRO A 161 -9.53 -7.39 3.21
CA PRO A 161 -8.58 -6.64 4.03
C PRO A 161 -7.22 -7.33 4.18
N ASN A 162 -7.13 -8.61 3.80
CA ASN A 162 -5.93 -9.43 3.95
C ASN A 162 -5.15 -9.64 2.66
N GLY A 163 -5.75 -9.32 1.49
CA GLY A 163 -5.11 -9.47 0.18
C GLY A 163 -5.24 -10.86 -0.44
N LEU A 164 -6.17 -11.67 0.03
CA LEU A 164 -6.56 -12.89 -0.68
C LEU A 164 -7.26 -12.51 -1.99
N ASP A 165 -6.95 -13.27 -3.04
CA ASP A 165 -7.53 -13.06 -4.36
C ASP A 165 -9.06 -13.14 -4.31
N ALA A 166 -9.74 -12.15 -4.87
CA ALA A 166 -11.20 -12.05 -4.86
C ALA A 166 -11.71 -11.32 -6.10
N LYS A 167 -12.97 -11.61 -6.43
CA LYS A 167 -13.77 -10.92 -7.43
C LYS A 167 -15.14 -10.68 -6.87
N GLU A 168 -15.76 -9.59 -7.25
CA GLU A 168 -17.14 -9.26 -6.94
C GLU A 168 -17.84 -8.61 -8.13
N GLU A 169 -19.16 -8.70 -8.18
CA GLU A 169 -19.96 -7.94 -9.12
C GLU A 169 -20.48 -6.69 -8.43
N ARG A 170 -20.17 -5.52 -8.95
CA ARG A 170 -20.57 -4.23 -8.39
C ARG A 170 -21.05 -3.31 -9.50
N GLU A 171 -22.27 -2.80 -9.38
CA GLU A 171 -22.89 -1.91 -10.36
C GLU A 171 -22.94 -2.48 -11.78
N GLY A 172 -23.01 -3.81 -11.92
CA GLY A 172 -23.03 -4.51 -13.21
C GLY A 172 -21.66 -4.70 -13.85
N GLU A 173 -20.57 -4.44 -13.12
CA GLU A 173 -19.21 -4.68 -13.56
C GLU A 173 -18.49 -5.68 -12.64
N GLU A 174 -17.71 -6.60 -13.22
CA GLU A 174 -16.80 -7.44 -12.44
C GLU A 174 -15.64 -6.59 -11.93
N LYS A 175 -15.49 -6.52 -10.61
CA LYS A 175 -14.34 -5.91 -9.93
C LYS A 175 -13.41 -7.01 -9.41
N VAL A 176 -12.12 -6.78 -9.55
CA VAL A 176 -11.06 -7.70 -9.10
C VAL A 176 -10.27 -7.02 -7.98
N HIS A 177 -9.83 -7.81 -6.98
CA HIS A 177 -8.93 -7.31 -5.94
C HIS A 177 -7.53 -7.11 -6.52
N GLU A 178 -7.25 -5.90 -6.99
CA GLU A 178 -6.02 -5.57 -7.72
C GLU A 178 -5.58 -4.12 -7.52
N THR A 179 -4.34 -3.84 -7.89
CA THR A 179 -3.71 -2.51 -7.86
C THR A 179 -2.72 -2.37 -9.02
N THR A 180 -2.13 -1.21 -9.17
CA THR A 180 -0.95 -0.98 -10.01
C THR A 180 0.30 -0.78 -9.16
N ALA A 181 1.49 -0.93 -9.74
CA ALA A 181 2.72 -0.66 -9.01
C ALA A 181 2.83 0.82 -8.60
N ARG A 182 2.32 1.74 -9.42
CA ARG A 182 2.25 3.17 -9.08
C ARG A 182 1.35 3.43 -7.87
N ASP A 183 0.14 2.90 -7.90
CA ASP A 183 -0.83 3.08 -6.81
C ASP A 183 -0.31 2.48 -5.50
N LEU A 184 0.26 1.27 -5.57
CA LEU A 184 0.82 0.63 -4.38
C LEU A 184 1.97 1.46 -3.77
N ALA A 185 2.82 2.06 -4.60
CA ALA A 185 3.86 2.98 -4.14
C ALA A 185 3.26 4.26 -3.52
N GLN A 186 2.18 4.81 -4.11
CA GLN A 186 1.45 5.96 -3.55
C GLN A 186 0.77 5.63 -2.22
N ILE A 187 0.19 4.45 -2.08
CA ILE A 187 -0.39 3.99 -0.80
C ILE A 187 0.71 3.94 0.28
N MET A 188 1.88 3.37 -0.03
CA MET A 188 3.00 3.37 0.91
C MET A 188 3.46 4.80 1.23
N ARG A 189 3.54 5.68 0.22
CA ARG A 189 3.87 7.10 0.42
C ARG A 189 2.89 7.76 1.39
N TYR A 190 1.60 7.53 1.21
CA TYR A 190 0.59 8.03 2.13
C TYR A 190 0.88 7.57 3.56
N CYS A 191 1.08 6.27 3.75
CA CYS A 191 1.32 5.67 5.07
C CYS A 191 2.53 6.26 5.81
N ILE A 192 3.64 6.56 5.09
CA ILE A 192 4.92 6.95 5.73
C ILE A 192 5.24 8.44 5.67
N CYS A 193 4.54 9.22 4.82
CA CYS A 193 4.84 10.63 4.62
C CYS A 193 3.66 11.56 4.91
N LEU A 194 2.42 11.15 4.58
CA LEU A 194 1.27 12.05 4.53
C LEU A 194 0.24 11.81 5.62
N SER A 195 0.01 10.55 6.01
CA SER A 195 -0.97 10.19 7.04
C SER A 195 -0.69 10.87 8.38
N PRO A 196 -1.73 11.30 9.12
CA PRO A 196 -1.58 11.74 10.49
C PRO A 196 -1.03 10.64 11.42
N ALA A 197 -1.25 9.37 11.07
CA ALA A 197 -0.80 8.19 11.83
C ALA A 197 0.55 7.62 11.33
N LYS A 198 1.31 8.36 10.51
CA LYS A 198 2.56 7.88 9.89
C LYS A 198 3.61 7.42 10.91
N GLU A 199 3.71 8.07 12.05
CA GLU A 199 4.71 7.69 13.07
C GLU A 199 4.37 6.33 13.70
N GLN A 200 3.09 6.08 14.02
CA GLN A 200 2.64 4.77 14.52
C GLN A 200 2.81 3.67 13.45
N PHE A 201 2.51 4.00 12.19
CA PHE A 201 2.73 3.06 11.08
C PHE A 201 4.21 2.67 10.96
N LEU A 202 5.11 3.65 11.02
CA LEU A 202 6.56 3.42 10.98
C LEU A 202 7.04 2.63 12.21
N GLU A 203 6.56 2.94 13.40
CA GLU A 203 6.86 2.20 14.63
C GLU A 203 6.52 0.71 14.47
N ILE A 204 5.29 0.40 14.05
CA ILE A 204 4.84 -0.99 13.88
C ILE A 204 5.69 -1.70 12.81
N THR A 205 5.88 -1.09 11.64
CA THR A 205 6.56 -1.74 10.53
C THR A 205 8.07 -1.90 10.73
N GLN A 206 8.69 -1.12 11.62
CA GLN A 206 10.10 -1.23 11.98
C GLN A 206 10.35 -2.16 13.18
N THR A 207 9.32 -2.50 13.94
CA THR A 207 9.47 -3.35 15.14
C THR A 207 9.98 -4.73 14.74
N PRO A 208 11.11 -5.20 15.33
CA PRO A 208 11.72 -6.49 14.97
C PRO A 208 10.90 -7.69 15.46
N SER A 209 10.32 -7.57 16.65
CA SER A 209 9.47 -8.60 17.26
C SER A 209 8.52 -7.98 18.28
N TYR A 210 7.36 -8.59 18.45
CA TYR A 210 6.33 -8.13 19.37
C TYR A 210 5.68 -9.32 20.08
N HIS A 211 5.42 -9.19 21.38
CA HIS A 211 4.79 -10.23 22.20
C HIS A 211 3.52 -9.66 22.81
N PHE A 212 2.46 -10.43 22.80
CA PHE A 212 1.17 -10.05 23.39
C PHE A 212 0.39 -11.29 23.86
N CYS A 213 -0.67 -11.06 24.61
CA CYS A 213 -1.61 -12.08 25.04
C CYS A 213 -3.00 -11.73 24.51
N ASP A 214 -3.89 -12.74 24.45
CA ASP A 214 -5.31 -12.46 24.38
C ASP A 214 -5.75 -11.66 25.61
N VAL A 215 -6.87 -10.97 25.55
CA VAL A 215 -7.36 -10.10 26.64
C VAL A 215 -7.58 -10.89 27.95
N ASP A 216 -7.89 -12.17 27.85
CA ASP A 216 -8.11 -13.03 29.01
C ASP A 216 -6.80 -13.62 29.61
N GLY A 217 -5.65 -13.36 28.96
CA GLY A 217 -4.35 -13.88 29.40
C GLY A 217 -4.19 -15.40 29.30
N LYS A 218 -4.99 -16.04 28.42
CA LYS A 218 -4.98 -17.51 28.27
C LYS A 218 -3.99 -18.01 27.24
N ARG A 219 -3.68 -17.17 26.25
CA ARG A 219 -2.77 -17.50 25.16
C ARG A 219 -1.77 -16.38 24.92
N GLU A 220 -0.51 -16.78 24.75
CA GLU A 220 0.59 -15.89 24.43
C GLU A 220 0.95 -16.02 22.94
N PHE A 221 1.29 -14.90 22.33
CA PHE A 221 1.65 -14.81 20.93
C PHE A 221 2.98 -14.08 20.77
N ALA A 222 3.79 -14.56 19.84
CA ALA A 222 5.05 -13.95 19.46
C ALA A 222 5.06 -13.68 17.97
N CYS A 223 5.25 -12.43 17.59
CA CYS A 223 5.34 -11.98 16.20
C CYS A 223 6.78 -11.56 15.90
N ARG A 224 7.28 -11.97 14.71
CA ARG A 224 8.58 -11.57 14.21
C ARG A 224 8.42 -10.87 12.87
N ASN A 225 9.16 -9.80 12.67
CA ASN A 225 9.11 -9.06 11.42
C ASN A 225 9.78 -9.85 10.27
N HIS A 226 9.00 -10.20 9.25
CA HIS A 226 9.48 -10.92 8.07
C HIS A 226 10.02 -10.00 6.96
N ASN A 227 10.06 -8.69 7.19
CA ASN A 227 10.64 -7.76 6.23
C ASN A 227 12.17 -7.75 6.33
N ALA A 228 12.82 -8.69 5.65
CA ALA A 228 14.29 -8.79 5.62
C ALA A 228 14.97 -7.51 5.09
N PHE A 229 14.28 -6.70 4.29
CA PHE A 229 14.80 -5.47 3.73
C PHE A 229 15.27 -4.48 4.80
N LEU A 230 14.61 -4.46 5.98
CA LEU A 230 15.01 -3.63 7.11
C LEU A 230 16.42 -3.91 7.62
N SER A 231 16.91 -5.14 7.48
CA SER A 231 18.27 -5.55 7.89
C SER A 231 19.27 -5.61 6.74
N MET A 232 18.78 -5.71 5.49
CA MET A 232 19.63 -5.87 4.30
C MET A 232 19.98 -4.54 3.62
N MET A 233 19.15 -3.52 3.79
CA MET A 233 19.31 -2.22 3.13
C MET A 233 19.46 -1.11 4.15
N GLU A 234 20.62 -0.45 4.12
CA GLU A 234 20.86 0.73 4.95
C GLU A 234 19.85 1.84 4.64
N GLY A 235 19.22 2.37 5.65
CA GLY A 235 18.17 3.38 5.51
C GLY A 235 16.78 2.83 5.20
N ALA A 236 16.57 1.52 5.14
CA ALA A 236 15.24 0.95 5.03
C ALA A 236 14.37 1.34 6.24
N ILE A 237 13.17 1.88 6.00
CA ILE A 237 12.30 2.41 7.04
C ILE A 237 10.94 1.72 7.10
N SER A 238 10.54 0.99 6.09
CA SER A 238 9.25 0.27 6.07
C SER A 238 9.20 -0.71 4.91
N GLY A 239 8.24 -1.64 4.96
CA GLY A 239 7.91 -2.50 3.83
C GLY A 239 6.92 -3.59 4.20
N LYS A 240 6.33 -4.17 3.15
CA LYS A 240 5.40 -5.30 3.27
C LYS A 240 5.59 -6.26 2.10
N THR A 241 5.72 -7.54 2.42
CA THR A 241 5.72 -8.65 1.47
C THR A 241 4.31 -9.15 1.22
N GLY A 242 4.09 -9.77 0.07
CA GLY A 242 2.85 -10.47 -0.27
C GLY A 242 3.11 -11.65 -1.19
N PHE A 243 2.29 -12.69 -1.07
CA PHE A 243 2.28 -13.81 -1.98
C PHE A 243 0.89 -14.46 -2.05
N THR A 244 0.40 -14.68 -3.25
CA THR A 244 -0.63 -15.67 -3.58
C THR A 244 -0.21 -16.40 -4.86
N ALA A 245 -0.85 -17.52 -5.16
CA ALA A 245 -0.56 -18.24 -6.40
C ALA A 245 -0.87 -17.40 -7.66
N GLN A 246 -1.85 -16.50 -7.58
CA GLN A 246 -2.24 -15.61 -8.67
C GLN A 246 -1.33 -14.38 -8.76
N ALA A 247 -1.02 -13.75 -7.62
CA ALA A 247 -0.21 -12.53 -7.58
C ALA A 247 1.29 -12.78 -7.85
N GLY A 248 1.79 -13.99 -7.55
CA GLY A 248 3.22 -14.19 -7.38
C GLY A 248 3.74 -13.46 -6.15
N TYR A 249 5.05 -13.24 -6.10
CA TYR A 249 5.64 -12.46 -5.01
C TYR A 249 5.48 -10.96 -5.26
N CYS A 250 4.97 -10.25 -4.26
CA CYS A 250 4.79 -8.82 -4.27
C CYS A 250 5.56 -8.18 -3.11
N TYR A 251 6.02 -6.97 -3.32
CA TYR A 251 6.72 -6.20 -2.31
C TYR A 251 6.45 -4.70 -2.48
N VAL A 252 6.33 -4.00 -1.37
CA VAL A 252 6.42 -2.55 -1.32
C VAL A 252 7.29 -2.16 -0.15
N GLY A 253 8.20 -1.19 -0.34
CA GLY A 253 9.10 -0.76 0.72
C GLY A 253 9.64 0.65 0.50
N ALA A 254 10.27 1.18 1.54
CA ALA A 254 10.81 2.54 1.54
C ALA A 254 12.19 2.61 2.17
N VAL A 255 13.03 3.46 1.60
CA VAL A 255 14.37 3.80 2.09
C VAL A 255 14.43 5.30 2.33
N ARG A 256 15.02 5.71 3.45
CA ARG A 256 15.36 7.12 3.74
C ARG A 256 16.87 7.25 3.94
N LYS A 257 17.50 7.96 3.03
CA LYS A 257 18.95 8.18 3.06
C LYS A 257 19.27 9.57 2.50
N ASP A 258 20.22 10.26 3.13
CA ASP A 258 20.70 11.59 2.74
C ASP A 258 19.57 12.62 2.53
N GLY A 259 18.56 12.58 3.44
CA GLY A 259 17.42 13.48 3.42
C GLY A 259 16.39 13.17 2.32
N LYS A 260 16.55 12.09 1.56
CA LYS A 260 15.62 11.65 0.52
C LYS A 260 14.90 10.39 0.92
N THR A 261 13.60 10.31 0.62
CA THR A 261 12.80 9.11 0.78
C THR A 261 12.49 8.54 -0.60
N LEU A 262 12.84 7.28 -0.82
CA LEU A 262 12.53 6.54 -2.04
C LEU A 262 11.59 5.39 -1.69
N ILE A 263 10.59 5.16 -2.52
CA ILE A 263 9.58 4.10 -2.33
C ILE A 263 9.55 3.24 -3.58
N VAL A 264 9.64 1.92 -3.38
CA VAL A 264 9.58 0.93 -4.45
C VAL A 264 8.38 0.01 -4.26
N ALA A 265 7.65 -0.25 -5.34
CA ALA A 265 6.63 -1.28 -5.40
C ALA A 265 6.97 -2.27 -6.53
N LEU A 266 6.86 -3.56 -6.23
CA LEU A 266 7.16 -4.66 -7.13
C LEU A 266 5.99 -5.65 -7.11
N LEU A 267 5.42 -5.97 -8.27
CA LEU A 267 4.31 -6.89 -8.42
C LEU A 267 4.67 -8.03 -9.38
N GLY A 268 4.24 -9.24 -9.07
CA GLY A 268 4.44 -10.41 -9.91
C GLY A 268 5.90 -10.84 -10.05
N CYS A 269 6.66 -10.87 -8.95
CA CYS A 269 8.07 -11.28 -8.99
C CYS A 269 8.19 -12.80 -9.01
N GLY A 270 8.78 -13.35 -10.09
CA GLY A 270 9.33 -14.71 -10.14
C GLY A 270 8.36 -15.89 -10.11
N TRP A 271 7.06 -15.71 -10.03
CA TRP A 271 6.06 -16.78 -10.01
C TRP A 271 5.31 -16.88 -11.37
N PRO A 272 4.95 -18.08 -11.87
CA PRO A 272 5.19 -19.41 -11.29
C PRO A 272 6.58 -20.00 -11.58
N ASN A 273 7.42 -19.31 -12.35
CA ASN A 273 8.66 -19.87 -12.88
C ASN A 273 9.88 -19.74 -11.96
N ASN A 274 9.72 -19.31 -10.71
CA ASN A 274 10.79 -19.10 -9.71
C ASN A 274 12.02 -18.30 -10.21
N LYS A 275 11.89 -17.61 -11.34
CA LYS A 275 12.95 -16.77 -11.90
C LYS A 275 12.92 -15.42 -11.20
N GLY A 276 13.66 -15.25 -10.14
CA GLY A 276 13.73 -13.99 -9.42
C GLY A 276 13.85 -14.12 -7.91
N TYR A 277 14.01 -15.36 -7.45
CA TYR A 277 14.21 -15.71 -6.06
C TYR A 277 15.57 -16.38 -5.82
N LYS A 278 16.62 -15.79 -6.33
CA LYS A 278 17.98 -16.18 -5.93
C LYS A 278 18.75 -14.95 -5.52
#